data_a4428aeafeabf21eb9ac62c0d317ad9a
#
_entry.id   a4428aeafeabf21eb9ac62c0d317ad9a
#
_cell.length_a   1.000
_cell.length_b   1.000
_cell.length_c   1.000
_cell.angle_alpha   90.00
_cell.angle_beta   90.00
_cell.angle_gamma   90.00
#
_symmetry.space_group_name_H-M   'P 1'
#
loop_
_entity.id
_entity.type
_entity.pdbx_description
1 polymer ?
#
loop_
_entity_poly.entity_id
_entity_poly.type
_entity_poly.pdbx_seq_one_letter_code
_entity_poly.pdbx_strand_id
1 'polypeptide(L)'
;VAEQMGMELEIQDMAFDSLIPAIQSGKADFAAAGMTVNEDRLKNVDFTDTYAQAAQVIIVTKDSPIASPDDLPGKKIGVQTGTTGDIYADDIENAEVQRFNKGMEAVMALNQGKIDAVIIDREPAKVFVKENEGLKILDEAFTEEEYAIAVKKGNTELLDKMNAAIKELKESGELQKIVDKYITAE
;
A
#
# COMPACT_ATOMS: atom_id res chain seq x y z
N VAL A 1 3.58 8.90 -16.25
CA VAL A 1 3.54 10.29 -15.71
C VAL A 1 4.80 11.04 -16.10
N ALA A 2 6.00 10.61 -15.72
CA ALA A 2 7.26 11.32 -16.05
C ALA A 2 7.43 11.54 -17.56
N GLU A 3 7.16 10.52 -18.38
CA GLU A 3 7.20 10.61 -19.84
C GLU A 3 6.22 11.66 -20.37
N GLN A 4 4.97 11.71 -19.85
CA GLN A 4 3.98 12.73 -20.22
C GLN A 4 4.43 14.16 -19.87
N MET A 5 5.21 14.30 -18.81
CA MET A 5 5.79 15.58 -18.42
C MET A 5 7.07 15.93 -19.18
N GLY A 6 7.57 15.03 -20.05
CA GLY A 6 8.85 15.20 -20.75
C GLY A 6 10.06 15.15 -19.81
N MET A 7 9.96 14.43 -18.69
CA MET A 7 10.99 14.32 -17.67
C MET A 7 11.61 12.92 -17.67
N GLU A 8 12.88 12.83 -17.33
CA GLU A 8 13.58 11.58 -17.08
C GLU A 8 13.23 11.07 -15.65
N LEU A 9 13.03 9.75 -15.51
CA LEU A 9 12.70 9.11 -14.24
C LEU A 9 13.90 8.33 -13.71
N GLU A 10 14.35 8.68 -12.50
CA GLU A 10 15.28 7.88 -11.71
C GLU A 10 14.49 7.19 -10.58
N ILE A 11 14.56 5.85 -10.53
CA ILE A 11 13.84 5.05 -9.52
C ILE A 11 14.79 4.75 -8.35
N GLN A 12 14.33 5.08 -7.13
CA GLN A 12 15.00 4.73 -5.88
C GLN A 12 14.07 3.85 -5.04
N ASP A 13 14.50 2.60 -4.80
CA ASP A 13 13.79 1.67 -3.91
C ASP A 13 14.19 1.91 -2.45
N MET A 14 13.20 1.99 -1.57
CA MET A 14 13.41 2.18 -0.13
C MET A 14 12.25 1.63 0.69
N ALA A 15 12.43 1.49 2.01
CA ALA A 15 11.37 1.09 2.92
C ALA A 15 10.20 2.07 2.90
N PHE A 16 8.97 1.57 3.02
CA PHE A 16 7.75 2.37 2.85
C PHE A 16 7.67 3.55 3.83
N ASP A 17 8.02 3.34 5.09
CA ASP A 17 8.07 4.36 6.14
C ASP A 17 9.11 5.46 5.89
N SER A 18 10.08 5.20 5.02
CA SER A 18 11.13 6.16 4.63
C SER A 18 10.73 7.09 3.48
N LEU A 19 9.60 6.83 2.78
CA LEU A 19 9.20 7.57 1.58
C LEU A 19 8.87 9.03 1.88
N ILE A 20 8.01 9.30 2.86
CA ILE A 20 7.63 10.68 3.24
C ILE A 20 8.85 11.48 3.74
N PRO A 21 9.70 10.95 4.65
CA PRO A 21 10.96 11.60 5.00
C PRO A 21 11.88 11.91 3.80
N ALA A 22 11.96 11.01 2.80
CA ALA A 22 12.75 11.25 1.60
C ALA A 22 12.23 12.42 0.77
N ILE A 23 10.91 12.54 0.61
CA ILE A 23 10.25 13.67 -0.07
C ILE A 23 10.49 14.97 0.70
N GLN A 24 10.29 14.97 2.01
CA GLN A 24 10.46 16.16 2.85
C GLN A 24 11.90 16.70 2.80
N SER A 25 12.89 15.80 2.83
CA SER A 25 14.31 16.17 2.77
C SER A 25 14.79 16.55 1.35
N GLY A 26 13.98 16.33 0.32
CA GLY A 26 14.36 16.55 -1.09
C GLY A 26 15.28 15.47 -1.65
N LYS A 27 15.37 14.30 -1.00
CA LYS A 27 16.08 13.13 -1.52
C LYS A 27 15.30 12.47 -2.66
N ALA A 28 13.97 12.60 -2.64
CA ALA A 28 13.09 12.21 -3.72
C ALA A 28 12.12 13.37 -4.03
N ASP A 29 11.74 13.52 -5.30
CA ASP A 29 10.78 14.54 -5.72
C ASP A 29 9.34 14.12 -5.45
N PHE A 30 9.05 12.81 -5.57
CA PHE A 30 7.74 12.23 -5.33
C PHE A 30 7.87 10.76 -4.91
N ALA A 31 6.79 10.17 -4.38
CA ALA A 31 6.68 8.74 -4.12
C ALA A 31 5.41 8.17 -4.79
N ALA A 32 5.62 7.20 -5.67
CA ALA A 32 4.57 6.37 -6.28
C ALA A 32 4.75 4.93 -5.77
N ALA A 33 4.04 4.59 -4.69
CA ALA A 33 4.28 3.36 -3.93
C ALA A 33 2.98 2.73 -3.37
N GLY A 34 1.86 2.86 -4.10
CA GLY A 34 0.57 2.42 -3.57
C GLY A 34 0.21 3.13 -2.26
N MET A 35 0.42 4.43 -2.21
CA MET A 35 0.22 5.21 -0.99
C MET A 35 -1.19 5.77 -0.92
N THR A 36 -1.90 5.42 0.14
CA THR A 36 -3.24 5.93 0.45
C THR A 36 -3.17 7.34 1.03
N VAL A 37 -4.09 8.19 0.63
CA VAL A 37 -4.27 9.55 1.20
C VAL A 37 -4.93 9.44 2.56
N ASN A 38 -4.32 10.04 3.59
CA ASN A 38 -4.93 10.22 4.90
C ASN A 38 -4.51 11.56 5.53
N GLU A 39 -5.22 11.95 6.60
CA GLU A 39 -5.02 13.25 7.23
C GLU A 39 -3.62 13.46 7.81
N ASP A 40 -3.00 12.41 8.36
CA ASP A 40 -1.66 12.50 8.95
C ASP A 40 -0.59 12.68 7.89
N ARG A 41 -0.71 11.95 6.78
CA ARG A 41 0.19 12.12 5.63
C ARG A 41 0.03 13.49 4.98
N LEU A 42 -1.21 14.00 4.86
CA LEU A 42 -1.51 15.33 4.34
C LEU A 42 -0.89 16.47 5.13
N LYS A 43 -0.55 16.29 6.40
CA LYS A 43 0.21 17.28 7.18
C LYS A 43 1.64 17.44 6.66
N ASN A 44 2.20 16.42 6.05
CA ASN A 44 3.62 16.28 5.70
C ASN A 44 3.91 16.39 4.21
N VAL A 45 2.99 15.94 3.36
CA VAL A 45 3.10 15.92 1.90
C VAL A 45 1.79 16.37 1.26
N ASP A 46 1.82 16.70 -0.03
CA ASP A 46 0.62 16.84 -0.85
C ASP A 46 0.47 15.60 -1.72
N PHE A 47 -0.74 15.34 -2.19
CA PHE A 47 -1.05 14.18 -3.02
C PHE A 47 -1.65 14.60 -4.35
N THR A 48 -1.35 13.85 -5.39
CA THR A 48 -2.04 13.95 -6.67
C THR A 48 -3.51 13.50 -6.55
N ASP A 49 -4.27 13.67 -7.61
CA ASP A 49 -5.51 12.93 -7.82
C ASP A 49 -5.23 11.42 -7.70
N THR A 50 -6.21 10.66 -7.20
CA THR A 50 -6.09 9.20 -7.07
C THR A 50 -6.01 8.54 -8.44
N TYR A 51 -5.24 7.45 -8.57
CA TYR A 51 -5.02 6.79 -9.85
C TYR A 51 -5.49 5.34 -9.91
N ALA A 52 -5.70 4.68 -8.78
CA ALA A 52 -6.20 3.31 -8.70
C ALA A 52 -6.94 3.07 -7.38
N GLN A 53 -7.87 2.12 -7.42
CA GLN A 53 -8.53 1.60 -6.21
C GLN A 53 -7.57 0.67 -5.46
N ALA A 54 -7.68 0.65 -4.15
CA ALA A 54 -6.85 -0.11 -3.24
C ALA A 54 -7.68 -0.74 -2.12
N ALA A 55 -7.10 -1.67 -1.40
CA ALA A 55 -7.71 -2.21 -0.18
C ALA A 55 -6.64 -2.83 0.71
N GLN A 56 -6.79 -2.72 2.01
CA GLN A 56 -6.08 -3.60 2.94
C GLN A 56 -6.87 -4.92 3.06
N VAL A 57 -6.15 -6.03 3.01
CA VAL A 57 -6.71 -7.38 3.12
C VAL A 57 -6.01 -8.16 4.22
N ILE A 58 -6.62 -9.26 4.62
CA ILE A 58 -6.08 -10.14 5.66
C ILE A 58 -5.59 -11.43 5.01
N ILE A 59 -4.31 -11.76 5.23
CA ILE A 59 -3.74 -13.05 4.87
C ILE A 59 -3.70 -13.93 6.12
N VAL A 60 -4.17 -15.16 5.98
CA VAL A 60 -4.11 -16.20 7.04
C VAL A 60 -3.64 -17.52 6.45
N THR A 61 -3.31 -18.50 7.29
CA THR A 61 -3.12 -19.88 6.82
C THR A 61 -4.46 -20.49 6.39
N LYS A 62 -4.43 -21.47 5.48
CA LYS A 62 -5.68 -22.09 4.95
C LYS A 62 -6.53 -22.76 6.00
N ASP A 63 -5.90 -23.27 7.06
CA ASP A 63 -6.52 -23.93 8.21
C ASP A 63 -6.80 -22.97 9.39
N SER A 64 -6.54 -21.68 9.21
CA SER A 64 -6.82 -20.67 10.24
C SER A 64 -8.31 -20.62 10.60
N PRO A 65 -8.64 -20.47 11.89
CA PRO A 65 -10.01 -20.23 12.33
C PRO A 65 -10.50 -18.79 12.05
N ILE A 66 -9.58 -17.87 11.70
CA ILE A 66 -9.92 -16.49 11.35
C ILE A 66 -10.60 -16.48 9.99
N ALA A 67 -11.82 -16.00 9.91
CA ALA A 67 -12.66 -15.97 8.71
C ALA A 67 -13.08 -14.56 8.29
N SER A 68 -13.01 -13.58 9.19
CA SER A 68 -13.39 -12.18 8.96
C SER A 68 -12.54 -11.22 9.79
N PRO A 69 -12.58 -9.90 9.53
CA PRO A 69 -11.95 -8.90 10.38
C PRO A 69 -12.38 -8.96 11.85
N ASP A 70 -13.62 -9.39 12.12
CA ASP A 70 -14.17 -9.49 13.48
C ASP A 70 -13.47 -10.56 14.34
N ASP A 71 -12.71 -11.46 13.74
CA ASP A 71 -11.95 -12.50 14.44
C ASP A 71 -10.53 -12.05 14.85
N LEU A 72 -10.12 -10.84 14.48
CA LEU A 72 -8.76 -10.30 14.76
C LEU A 72 -8.53 -9.87 16.21
N PRO A 73 -9.53 -9.45 17.02
CA PRO A 73 -9.30 -9.11 18.41
C PRO A 73 -8.51 -10.20 19.17
N GLY A 74 -7.49 -9.77 19.92
CA GLY A 74 -6.61 -10.65 20.68
C GLY A 74 -5.65 -11.51 19.87
N LYS A 75 -5.52 -11.31 18.56
CA LYS A 75 -4.59 -12.05 17.68
C LYS A 75 -3.25 -11.36 17.54
N LYS A 76 -2.25 -12.15 17.12
CA LYS A 76 -0.95 -11.64 16.70
C LYS A 76 -1.01 -11.27 15.22
N ILE A 77 -0.86 -10.00 14.93
CA ILE A 77 -1.05 -9.44 13.58
C ILE A 77 0.27 -8.87 13.07
N GLY A 78 0.72 -9.34 11.92
CA GLY A 78 1.86 -8.77 11.22
C GLY A 78 1.41 -7.66 10.27
N VAL A 79 2.16 -6.55 10.24
CA VAL A 79 1.93 -5.42 9.36
C VAL A 79 3.23 -4.91 8.76
N GLN A 80 3.17 -4.25 7.61
CA GLN A 80 4.30 -3.50 7.10
C GLN A 80 4.31 -2.11 7.73
N THR A 81 5.46 -1.72 8.31
CA THR A 81 5.62 -0.46 9.04
C THR A 81 5.22 0.76 8.21
N GLY A 82 4.40 1.63 8.78
CA GLY A 82 3.98 2.92 8.21
C GLY A 82 2.86 2.84 7.16
N THR A 83 2.33 1.65 6.86
CA THR A 83 1.17 1.49 5.97
C THR A 83 -0.14 1.83 6.68
N THR A 84 -1.24 1.95 5.94
CA THR A 84 -2.58 2.10 6.53
C THR A 84 -3.00 0.85 7.30
N GLY A 85 -2.57 -0.34 6.86
CA GLY A 85 -2.75 -1.58 7.61
C GLY A 85 -2.08 -1.55 8.99
N ASP A 86 -0.89 -0.94 9.11
CA ASP A 86 -0.21 -0.72 10.38
C ASP A 86 -0.99 0.25 11.28
N ILE A 87 -1.46 1.37 10.72
CA ILE A 87 -2.21 2.40 11.47
C ILE A 87 -3.51 1.81 12.03
N TYR A 88 -4.29 1.11 11.20
CA TYR A 88 -5.59 0.56 11.62
C TYR A 88 -5.46 -0.68 12.50
N ALA A 89 -4.36 -1.42 12.41
CA ALA A 89 -4.12 -2.57 13.28
C ALA A 89 -3.99 -2.19 14.76
N ASP A 90 -3.53 -0.97 15.05
CA ASP A 90 -3.44 -0.46 16.42
C ASP A 90 -4.82 -0.23 17.08
N ASP A 91 -5.87 -0.08 16.29
CA ASP A 91 -7.25 0.10 16.78
C ASP A 91 -7.95 -1.25 17.05
N ILE A 92 -7.34 -2.39 16.71
CA ILE A 92 -7.91 -3.72 16.93
C ILE A 92 -7.77 -4.11 18.40
N GLU A 93 -8.90 -4.36 19.04
CA GLU A 93 -8.97 -4.63 20.48
C GLU A 93 -8.06 -5.80 20.91
N ASN A 94 -7.13 -5.52 21.86
CA ASN A 94 -6.21 -6.51 22.43
C ASN A 94 -5.32 -7.25 21.40
N ALA A 95 -5.15 -6.73 20.18
CA ALA A 95 -4.24 -7.30 19.20
C ALA A 95 -2.77 -7.07 19.58
N GLU A 96 -1.92 -8.07 19.31
CA GLU A 96 -0.46 -7.95 19.39
C GLU A 96 0.08 -7.63 18.00
N VAL A 97 0.33 -6.34 17.71
CA VAL A 97 0.79 -5.88 16.39
C VAL A 97 2.30 -6.02 16.28
N GLN A 98 2.76 -6.82 15.31
CA GLN A 98 4.18 -7.00 14.97
C GLN A 98 4.50 -6.29 13.66
N ARG A 99 5.43 -5.33 13.71
CA ARG A 99 5.82 -4.47 12.60
C ARG A 99 7.04 -5.01 11.88
N PHE A 100 6.95 -5.07 10.56
CA PHE A 100 8.02 -5.53 9.68
C PHE A 100 8.36 -4.47 8.65
N ASN A 101 9.63 -4.38 8.25
CA ASN A 101 10.05 -3.42 7.21
C ASN A 101 9.49 -3.78 5.83
N LYS A 102 9.32 -5.07 5.56
CA LYS A 102 8.78 -5.59 4.29
C LYS A 102 7.61 -6.53 4.55
N GLY A 103 6.57 -6.44 3.71
CA GLY A 103 5.41 -7.33 3.81
C GLY A 103 5.75 -8.82 3.73
N MET A 104 6.75 -9.19 2.91
CA MET A 104 7.23 -10.57 2.82
C MET A 104 7.76 -11.11 4.16
N GLU A 105 8.36 -10.28 5.01
CA GLU A 105 8.84 -10.69 6.34
C GLU A 105 7.67 -11.06 7.26
N ALA A 106 6.57 -10.30 7.20
CA ALA A 106 5.33 -10.63 7.91
C ALA A 106 4.74 -11.97 7.40
N VAL A 107 4.70 -12.18 6.10
CA VAL A 107 4.23 -13.44 5.49
C VAL A 107 5.09 -14.63 5.92
N MET A 108 6.42 -14.46 5.99
CA MET A 108 7.32 -15.51 6.52
C MET A 108 7.04 -15.81 7.99
N ALA A 109 6.76 -14.79 8.81
CA ALA A 109 6.40 -14.97 10.21
C ALA A 109 5.07 -15.73 10.37
N LEU A 110 4.09 -15.45 9.50
CA LEU A 110 2.81 -16.17 9.43
C LEU A 110 3.03 -17.65 9.08
N ASN A 111 3.80 -17.93 8.03
CA ASN A 111 4.14 -19.32 7.64
C ASN A 111 4.86 -20.11 8.74
N GLN A 112 5.61 -19.41 9.59
CA GLN A 112 6.31 -20.02 10.74
C GLN A 112 5.43 -20.16 11.99
N GLY A 113 4.16 -19.75 11.93
CA GLY A 113 3.25 -19.76 13.08
C GLY A 113 3.61 -18.79 14.21
N LYS A 114 4.39 -17.75 13.92
CA LYS A 114 4.77 -16.73 14.90
C LYS A 114 3.69 -15.67 15.10
N ILE A 115 2.87 -15.47 14.09
CA ILE A 115 1.71 -14.58 14.06
C ILE A 115 0.50 -15.33 13.48
N ASP A 116 -0.69 -14.81 13.70
CA ASP A 116 -1.97 -15.44 13.33
C ASP A 116 -2.52 -14.91 12.00
N ALA A 117 -2.22 -13.66 11.67
CA ALA A 117 -2.69 -12.99 10.45
C ALA A 117 -1.69 -11.92 9.98
N VAL A 118 -1.78 -11.53 8.72
CA VAL A 118 -1.08 -10.35 8.14
C VAL A 118 -2.12 -9.42 7.57
N ILE A 119 -2.07 -8.12 7.93
CA ILE A 119 -2.83 -7.07 7.26
C ILE A 119 -1.87 -6.36 6.31
N ILE A 120 -2.24 -6.35 5.02
CA ILE A 120 -1.41 -5.78 3.98
C ILE A 120 -2.27 -5.39 2.78
N ASP A 121 -1.73 -4.54 1.91
CA ASP A 121 -2.36 -4.17 0.66
C ASP A 121 -2.68 -5.38 -0.23
N ARG A 122 -3.82 -5.31 -0.94
CA ARG A 122 -4.38 -6.42 -1.74
C ARG A 122 -3.43 -6.90 -2.83
N GLU A 123 -2.75 -6.01 -3.52
CA GLU A 123 -1.97 -6.42 -4.68
C GLU A 123 -0.68 -7.17 -4.27
N PRO A 124 0.14 -6.70 -3.31
CA PRO A 124 1.20 -7.54 -2.76
C PRO A 124 0.67 -8.84 -2.13
N ALA A 125 -0.50 -8.81 -1.45
CA ALA A 125 -1.10 -9.99 -0.85
C ALA A 125 -1.35 -11.11 -1.86
N LYS A 126 -1.89 -10.77 -3.05
CA LYS A 126 -2.12 -11.74 -4.14
C LYS A 126 -0.82 -12.42 -4.58
N VAL A 127 0.26 -11.64 -4.73
CA VAL A 127 1.58 -12.18 -5.10
C VAL A 127 2.08 -13.12 -4.00
N PHE A 128 2.02 -12.69 -2.75
CA PHE A 128 2.51 -13.51 -1.63
C PHE A 128 1.74 -14.82 -1.47
N VAL A 129 0.42 -14.80 -1.62
CA VAL A 129 -0.40 -16.02 -1.51
C VAL A 129 -0.18 -16.95 -2.70
N LYS A 130 0.03 -16.41 -3.91
CA LYS A 130 0.38 -17.22 -5.09
C LYS A 130 1.71 -17.96 -4.92
N GLU A 131 2.67 -17.34 -4.24
CA GLU A 131 3.99 -17.93 -3.97
C GLU A 131 4.02 -18.83 -2.72
N ASN A 132 2.95 -18.85 -1.92
CA ASN A 132 2.86 -19.57 -0.66
C ASN A 132 1.56 -20.39 -0.57
N GLU A 133 1.57 -21.63 -1.08
CA GLU A 133 0.38 -22.49 -1.20
C GLU A 133 -0.41 -22.74 0.10
N GLY A 134 0.23 -22.55 1.26
CA GLY A 134 -0.39 -22.71 2.60
C GLY A 134 -1.24 -21.54 3.05
N LEU A 135 -1.25 -20.42 2.30
CA LEU A 135 -1.92 -19.18 2.67
C LEU A 135 -3.17 -18.93 1.85
N LYS A 136 -4.03 -18.08 2.36
CA LYS A 136 -5.21 -17.52 1.69
C LYS A 136 -5.44 -16.07 2.10
N ILE A 137 -6.05 -15.29 1.21
CA ILE A 137 -6.62 -13.98 1.53
C ILE A 137 -8.06 -14.21 1.95
N LEU A 138 -8.54 -13.50 2.97
CA LEU A 138 -9.96 -13.50 3.32
C LEU A 138 -10.78 -12.75 2.26
N ASP A 139 -12.01 -13.19 2.03
CA ASP A 139 -12.90 -12.61 1.02
C ASP A 139 -13.31 -11.18 1.37
N GLU A 140 -13.48 -10.89 2.66
CA GLU A 140 -13.80 -9.57 3.17
C GLU A 140 -12.55 -8.71 3.28
N ALA A 141 -12.56 -7.54 2.62
CA ALA A 141 -11.49 -6.56 2.75
C ALA A 141 -11.50 -5.94 4.16
N PHE A 142 -10.30 -5.66 4.68
CA PHE A 142 -10.18 -4.95 5.95
C PHE A 142 -10.56 -3.47 5.80
N THR A 143 -10.11 -2.82 4.71
CA THR A 143 -10.51 -1.46 4.33
C THR A 143 -10.52 -1.31 2.81
N GLU A 144 -11.32 -0.37 2.30
CA GLU A 144 -11.24 0.09 0.91
C GLU A 144 -10.55 1.45 0.87
N GLU A 145 -9.66 1.63 -0.10
CA GLU A 145 -8.75 2.77 -0.19
C GLU A 145 -8.53 3.19 -1.64
N GLU A 146 -7.77 4.28 -1.84
CA GLU A 146 -7.34 4.74 -3.17
C GLU A 146 -5.86 5.16 -3.13
N TYR A 147 -5.11 4.84 -4.19
CA TYR A 147 -3.72 5.26 -4.32
C TYR A 147 -3.60 6.65 -4.95
N ALA A 148 -2.67 7.43 -4.40
CA ALA A 148 -2.21 8.67 -4.99
C ALA A 148 -0.67 8.77 -4.92
N ILE A 149 -0.09 9.70 -5.68
CA ILE A 149 1.35 9.97 -5.66
C ILE A 149 1.60 11.11 -4.68
N ALA A 150 2.50 10.87 -3.72
CA ALA A 150 2.90 11.89 -2.75
C ALA A 150 3.98 12.79 -3.33
N VAL A 151 3.85 14.10 -3.15
CA VAL A 151 4.84 15.11 -3.53
C VAL A 151 5.19 15.99 -2.32
N LYS A 152 6.32 16.71 -2.40
CA LYS A 152 6.72 17.62 -1.33
C LYS A 152 5.65 18.67 -1.05
N LYS A 153 5.33 18.86 0.22
CA LYS A 153 4.35 19.85 0.68
C LYS A 153 4.63 21.23 0.10
N GLY A 154 3.61 21.81 -0.56
CA GLY A 154 3.68 23.12 -1.20
C GLY A 154 4.37 23.14 -2.57
N ASN A 155 4.80 22.00 -3.12
CA ASN A 155 5.32 21.93 -4.50
C ASN A 155 4.16 21.85 -5.51
N THR A 156 3.41 22.93 -5.62
CA THR A 156 2.21 23.02 -6.47
C THR A 156 2.55 22.90 -7.96
N GLU A 157 3.72 23.36 -8.40
CA GLU A 157 4.13 23.26 -9.80
C GLU A 157 4.26 21.78 -10.24
N LEU A 158 4.94 20.95 -9.44
CA LEU A 158 5.06 19.53 -9.76
C LEU A 158 3.71 18.82 -9.62
N LEU A 159 2.94 19.14 -8.59
CA LEU A 159 1.63 18.57 -8.34
C LEU A 159 0.66 18.80 -9.51
N ASP A 160 0.58 20.05 -10.00
CA ASP A 160 -0.29 20.43 -11.12
C ASP A 160 0.11 19.71 -12.42
N LYS A 161 1.42 19.61 -12.70
CA LYS A 161 1.94 18.86 -13.85
C LYS A 161 1.59 17.37 -13.77
N MET A 162 1.75 16.77 -12.59
CA MET A 162 1.41 15.37 -12.38
C MET A 162 -0.07 15.10 -12.49
N ASN A 163 -0.93 15.97 -11.95
CA ASN A 163 -2.38 15.85 -12.08
C ASN A 163 -2.83 16.00 -13.54
N ALA A 164 -2.25 16.93 -14.29
CA ALA A 164 -2.51 17.06 -15.73
C ALA A 164 -2.13 15.77 -16.48
N ALA A 165 -0.96 15.20 -16.20
CA ALA A 165 -0.52 13.93 -16.81
C ALA A 165 -1.42 12.75 -16.42
N ILE A 166 -1.82 12.63 -15.15
CA ILE A 166 -2.75 11.59 -14.69
C ILE A 166 -4.11 11.74 -15.38
N LYS A 167 -4.61 12.96 -15.51
CA LYS A 167 -5.86 13.23 -16.20
C LYS A 167 -5.80 12.81 -17.67
N GLU A 168 -4.75 13.17 -18.38
CA GLU A 168 -4.54 12.76 -19.78
C GLU A 168 -4.48 11.24 -19.93
N LEU A 169 -3.76 10.55 -19.03
CA LEU A 169 -3.67 9.09 -19.01
C LEU A 169 -5.04 8.44 -18.74
N LYS A 170 -5.88 9.04 -17.89
CA LYS A 170 -7.26 8.60 -17.65
C LYS A 170 -8.13 8.79 -18.89
N GLU A 171 -8.11 9.98 -19.48
CA GLU A 171 -8.95 10.32 -20.63
C GLU A 171 -8.59 9.52 -21.90
N SER A 172 -7.31 9.19 -22.10
CA SER A 172 -6.85 8.35 -23.20
C SER A 172 -7.09 6.84 -22.98
N GLY A 173 -7.48 6.44 -21.77
CA GLY A 173 -7.60 5.03 -21.37
C GLY A 173 -6.26 4.30 -21.18
N GLU A 174 -5.14 5.02 -21.26
CA GLU A 174 -3.81 4.42 -21.06
C GLU A 174 -3.57 4.05 -19.60
N LEU A 175 -4.08 4.84 -18.65
CA LEU A 175 -4.00 4.50 -17.24
C LEU A 175 -4.67 3.15 -16.95
N GLN A 176 -5.85 2.88 -17.53
CA GLN A 176 -6.54 1.61 -17.32
C GLN A 176 -5.72 0.44 -17.84
N LYS A 177 -5.07 0.56 -19.00
CA LYS A 177 -4.18 -0.49 -19.53
C LYS A 177 -2.98 -0.76 -18.63
N ILE A 178 -2.42 0.29 -18.00
CA ILE A 178 -1.34 0.15 -17.03
C ILE A 178 -1.85 -0.57 -15.77
N VAL A 179 -3.00 -0.17 -15.25
CA VAL A 179 -3.65 -0.82 -14.10
C VAL A 179 -3.90 -2.30 -14.42
N ASP A 180 -4.55 -2.60 -15.56
CA ASP A 180 -4.86 -3.97 -15.98
C ASP A 180 -3.60 -4.83 -16.14
N LYS A 181 -2.49 -4.23 -16.54
CA LYS A 181 -1.23 -4.94 -16.73
C LYS A 181 -0.49 -5.27 -15.43
N TYR A 182 -0.55 -4.39 -14.44
CA TYR A 182 0.33 -4.46 -13.26
C TYR A 182 -0.41 -4.61 -11.93
N ILE A 183 -1.69 -4.26 -11.86
CA ILE A 183 -2.48 -4.21 -10.63
C ILE A 183 -3.60 -5.27 -10.63
N THR A 184 -4.05 -5.76 -11.77
CA THR A 184 -4.99 -6.87 -11.82
C THR A 184 -4.24 -8.20 -11.68
N ALA A 185 -4.39 -8.85 -10.56
CA ALA A 185 -4.00 -10.25 -10.43
C ALA A 185 -5.14 -11.12 -10.98
N GLU A 186 -4.86 -11.89 -12.01
CA GLU A 186 -5.63 -13.07 -12.35
C GLU A 186 -5.45 -14.15 -11.30
#